data_936bb15f5687efb677d96b39a6d16ff1
#
_entry.id   936bb15f5687efb677d96b39a6d16ff1
#
_cell.length_a   1.000
_cell.length_b   1.000
_cell.length_c   1.000
_cell.angle_alpha   90.00
_cell.angle_beta   90.00
_cell.angle_gamma   90.00
#
_symmetry.space_group_name_H-M   'P 1'
#
loop_
_entity.id
_entity.type
_entity.pdbx_description
1 polymer ?
#
loop_
_entity_poly.entity_id
_entity_poly.type
_entity_poly.pdbx_seq_one_letter_code
_entity_poly.pdbx_strand_id
1 'polypeptide(L)'
;MESHSKIFGHPGHTLLITFPLGLLSTAVIFDTLALLTHKPKMAEQGLAMTGAGILGGLVAAPFGTWDWLFIPKGTRAKNIGRVHGLGNVAVLGLFGASWALRRSDPGKMGGLPFALSVLGFSLAGLTGWLGGEMVDRLGVGVDDGANLDAPSSLSGLPTAESAE
;
A
#
# COMPACT_ATOMS: atom_id res chain seq x y z
N MET A 1 -16.45 -10.81 2.14
CA MET A 1 -16.37 -11.23 0.72
C MET A 1 -14.92 -11.59 0.40
N GLU A 2 -14.69 -12.67 -0.29
CA GLU A 2 -13.36 -13.08 -0.71
C GLU A 2 -12.72 -12.16 -1.75
N SER A 3 -11.38 -12.16 -1.82
CA SER A 3 -10.65 -11.49 -2.89
C SER A 3 -10.82 -12.22 -4.22
N HIS A 4 -11.01 -11.47 -5.29
CA HIS A 4 -11.06 -11.96 -6.67
C HIS A 4 -9.69 -11.92 -7.37
N SER A 5 -8.65 -11.43 -6.67
CA SER A 5 -7.29 -11.29 -7.17
C SER A 5 -6.28 -12.04 -6.28
N LYS A 6 -6.52 -13.33 -6.04
CA LYS A 6 -5.69 -14.16 -5.16
C LYS A 6 -4.38 -14.59 -5.83
N ILE A 7 -3.29 -14.61 -5.07
CA ILE A 7 -1.99 -15.17 -5.41
C ILE A 7 -1.72 -16.29 -4.39
N PHE A 8 -1.60 -17.53 -4.86
CA PHE A 8 -1.44 -18.72 -4.00
C PHE A 8 -2.47 -18.80 -2.86
N GLY A 9 -3.72 -18.44 -3.16
CA GLY A 9 -4.84 -18.47 -2.20
C GLY A 9 -4.93 -17.24 -1.29
N HIS A 10 -4.01 -16.30 -1.33
CA HIS A 10 -4.06 -15.07 -0.54
C HIS A 10 -4.39 -13.84 -1.39
N PRO A 11 -5.06 -12.81 -0.82
CA PRO A 11 -5.35 -11.57 -1.54
C PRO A 11 -4.09 -10.92 -2.09
N GLY A 12 -3.98 -10.78 -3.42
CA GLY A 12 -2.79 -10.28 -4.09
C GLY A 12 -2.44 -8.85 -3.68
N HIS A 13 -3.45 -7.99 -3.51
CA HIS A 13 -3.23 -6.61 -3.04
C HIS A 13 -2.55 -6.57 -1.67
N THR A 14 -3.02 -7.36 -0.72
CA THR A 14 -2.49 -7.40 0.65
C THR A 14 -1.04 -7.88 0.69
N LEU A 15 -0.68 -8.86 -0.15
CA LEU A 15 0.69 -9.33 -0.28
C LEU A 15 1.62 -8.26 -0.86
N LEU A 16 1.16 -7.59 -1.92
CA LEU A 16 2.00 -6.65 -2.68
C LEU A 16 2.16 -5.30 -1.99
N ILE A 17 1.19 -4.84 -1.19
CA ILE A 17 1.24 -3.52 -0.54
C ILE A 17 2.34 -3.40 0.51
N THR A 18 2.87 -4.50 1.00
CA THR A 18 4.00 -4.53 1.94
C THR A 18 5.24 -3.86 1.37
N PHE A 19 5.48 -3.99 0.05
CA PHE A 19 6.62 -3.37 -0.63
C PHE A 19 6.52 -1.84 -0.66
N PRO A 20 5.49 -1.20 -1.24
CA PRO A 20 5.40 0.25 -1.27
C PRO A 20 5.33 0.84 0.14
N LEU A 21 4.63 0.21 1.08
CA LEU A 21 4.53 0.70 2.44
C LEU A 21 5.91 0.73 3.13
N GLY A 22 6.66 -0.36 3.07
CA GLY A 22 8.00 -0.44 3.65
C GLY A 22 8.99 0.51 2.97
N LEU A 23 9.02 0.54 1.64
CA LEU A 23 9.97 1.34 0.87
C LEU A 23 9.72 2.84 1.00
N LEU A 24 8.47 3.30 0.90
CA LEU A 24 8.14 4.72 1.02
C LEU A 24 8.34 5.24 2.46
N SER A 25 8.02 4.42 3.47
CA SER A 25 8.31 4.75 4.86
C SER A 25 9.81 4.88 5.12
N THR A 26 10.59 3.93 4.62
CA THR A 26 12.06 3.93 4.73
C THR A 26 12.66 5.11 3.95
N ALA A 27 12.09 5.48 2.80
CA ALA A 27 12.51 6.67 2.06
C ALA A 27 12.43 7.94 2.90
N VAL A 28 11.31 8.15 3.63
CA VAL A 28 11.16 9.33 4.51
C VAL A 28 12.19 9.34 5.64
N ILE A 29 12.54 8.16 6.17
CA ILE A 29 13.62 8.05 7.16
C ILE A 29 14.96 8.50 6.57
N PHE A 30 15.34 8.00 5.40
CA PHE A 30 16.58 8.39 4.72
C PHE A 30 16.58 9.88 4.34
N ASP A 31 15.45 10.40 3.89
CA ASP A 31 15.26 11.81 3.56
C ASP A 31 15.46 12.70 4.80
N THR A 32 14.92 12.27 5.93
CA THR A 32 15.13 12.95 7.22
C THR A 32 16.60 12.92 7.63
N LEU A 33 17.24 11.75 7.51
CA LEU A 33 18.68 11.62 7.81
C LEU A 33 19.54 12.47 6.86
N ALA A 34 19.16 12.60 5.58
CA ALA A 34 19.85 13.46 4.63
C ALA A 34 19.83 14.92 5.06
N LEU A 35 18.67 15.42 5.53
CA LEU A 35 18.54 16.80 6.04
C LEU A 35 19.32 17.02 7.32
N LEU A 36 19.31 16.06 8.26
CA LEU A 36 19.96 16.20 9.56
C LEU A 36 21.48 16.03 9.48
N THR A 37 21.98 15.16 8.62
CA THR A 37 23.40 14.81 8.55
C THR A 37 24.14 15.46 7.40
N HIS A 38 23.42 16.06 6.44
CA HIS A 38 23.94 16.62 5.19
C HIS A 38 24.77 15.62 4.36
N LYS A 39 24.51 14.30 4.52
CA LYS A 39 25.22 13.25 3.78
C LYS A 39 24.50 12.95 2.46
N PRO A 40 25.11 13.21 1.28
CA PRO A 40 24.49 12.99 -0.02
C PRO A 40 24.00 11.55 -0.20
N LYS A 41 24.74 10.56 0.31
CA LYS A 41 24.38 9.14 0.23
C LYS A 41 23.02 8.83 0.86
N MET A 42 22.61 9.55 1.90
CA MET A 42 21.29 9.37 2.51
C MET A 42 20.18 9.85 1.55
N ALA A 43 20.38 10.99 0.88
CA ALA A 43 19.44 11.49 -0.12
C ALA A 43 19.31 10.54 -1.33
N GLU A 44 20.42 9.97 -1.82
CA GLU A 44 20.44 8.99 -2.90
C GLU A 44 19.65 7.74 -2.53
N GLN A 45 19.83 7.22 -1.31
CA GLN A 45 19.10 6.06 -0.81
C GLN A 45 17.60 6.36 -0.68
N GLY A 46 17.23 7.52 -0.12
CA GLY A 46 15.84 7.96 -0.06
C GLY A 46 15.20 8.06 -1.45
N LEU A 47 15.91 8.61 -2.44
CA LEU A 47 15.44 8.70 -3.82
C LEU A 47 15.22 7.30 -4.44
N ALA A 48 16.16 6.38 -4.26
CA ALA A 48 16.05 5.01 -4.78
C ALA A 48 14.86 4.27 -4.15
N MET A 49 14.70 4.37 -2.82
CA MET A 49 13.55 3.79 -2.10
C MET A 49 12.22 4.38 -2.55
N THR A 50 12.18 5.71 -2.78
CA THR A 50 10.98 6.38 -3.31
C THR A 50 10.60 5.82 -4.68
N GLY A 51 11.55 5.71 -5.60
CA GLY A 51 11.29 5.17 -6.94
C GLY A 51 10.81 3.72 -6.91
N ALA A 52 11.47 2.86 -6.12
CA ALA A 52 11.08 1.47 -5.95
C ALA A 52 9.70 1.34 -5.27
N GLY A 53 9.41 2.18 -4.26
CA GLY A 53 8.11 2.20 -3.60
C GLY A 53 6.96 2.63 -4.51
N ILE A 54 7.18 3.62 -5.38
CA ILE A 54 6.21 4.02 -6.41
C ILE A 54 5.93 2.85 -7.36
N LEU A 55 6.96 2.16 -7.85
CA LEU A 55 6.79 0.99 -8.72
C LEU A 55 6.01 -0.12 -8.00
N GLY A 56 6.34 -0.41 -6.74
CA GLY A 56 5.58 -1.37 -5.93
C GLY A 56 4.10 -0.99 -5.78
N GLY A 57 3.80 0.30 -5.56
CA GLY A 57 2.44 0.81 -5.50
C GLY A 57 1.67 0.67 -6.81
N LEU A 58 2.33 0.95 -7.95
CA LEU A 58 1.74 0.78 -9.28
C LEU A 58 1.45 -0.70 -9.58
N VAL A 59 2.28 -1.63 -9.10
CA VAL A 59 2.05 -3.08 -9.25
C VAL A 59 0.91 -3.55 -8.34
N ALA A 60 0.79 -3.04 -7.12
CA ALA A 60 -0.26 -3.42 -6.18
C ALA A 60 -1.65 -2.86 -6.55
N ALA A 61 -1.70 -1.68 -7.20
CA ALA A 61 -2.95 -0.96 -7.50
C ALA A 61 -3.95 -1.76 -8.36
N PRO A 62 -3.55 -2.48 -9.44
CA PRO A 62 -4.48 -3.30 -10.23
C PRO A 62 -5.23 -4.34 -9.41
N PHE A 63 -4.54 -5.03 -8.47
CA PHE A 63 -5.16 -6.05 -7.62
C PHE A 63 -6.22 -5.46 -6.70
N GLY A 64 -5.91 -4.35 -6.01
CA GLY A 64 -6.88 -3.68 -5.15
C GLY A 64 -8.05 -3.07 -5.94
N THR A 65 -7.79 -2.54 -7.14
CA THR A 65 -8.83 -2.01 -8.01
C THR A 65 -9.76 -3.14 -8.48
N TRP A 66 -9.18 -4.29 -8.85
CA TRP A 66 -9.96 -5.46 -9.25
C TRP A 66 -10.89 -5.90 -8.12
N ASP A 67 -10.39 -6.13 -6.93
CA ASP A 67 -11.21 -6.50 -5.79
C ASP A 67 -12.30 -5.46 -5.48
N TRP A 68 -11.95 -4.16 -5.54
CA TRP A 68 -12.91 -3.08 -5.34
C TRP A 68 -14.08 -3.11 -6.33
N LEU A 69 -13.87 -3.51 -7.59
CA LEU A 69 -14.92 -3.59 -8.60
C LEU A 69 -16.03 -4.55 -8.17
N PHE A 70 -15.70 -5.64 -7.49
CA PHE A 70 -16.65 -6.66 -7.03
C PHE A 70 -17.37 -6.33 -5.71
N ILE A 71 -16.91 -5.30 -4.96
CA ILE A 71 -17.65 -4.85 -3.78
C ILE A 71 -19.04 -4.33 -4.21
N PRO A 72 -20.15 -4.79 -3.56
CA PRO A 72 -21.50 -4.37 -3.93
C PRO A 72 -21.70 -2.86 -3.84
N LYS A 73 -22.37 -2.30 -4.84
CA LYS A 73 -22.71 -0.86 -4.87
C LYS A 73 -23.63 -0.51 -3.70
N GLY A 74 -23.51 0.73 -3.20
CA GLY A 74 -24.33 1.23 -2.09
C GLY A 74 -23.84 0.81 -0.71
N THR A 75 -22.81 -0.04 -0.61
CA THR A 75 -22.24 -0.46 0.68
C THR A 75 -21.23 0.55 1.23
N ARG A 76 -21.06 0.54 2.56
CA ARG A 76 -20.01 1.30 3.25
C ARG A 76 -18.61 0.88 2.74
N ALA A 77 -18.39 -0.42 2.53
CA ALA A 77 -17.13 -0.96 2.00
C ALA A 77 -16.78 -0.36 0.62
N LYS A 78 -17.78 -0.25 -0.29
CA LYS A 78 -17.57 0.36 -1.61
C LYS A 78 -17.13 1.82 -1.52
N ASN A 79 -17.72 2.59 -0.61
CA ASN A 79 -17.39 3.99 -0.42
C ASN A 79 -16.01 4.17 0.23
N ILE A 80 -15.70 3.41 1.26
CA ILE A 80 -14.37 3.44 1.91
C ILE A 80 -13.29 3.01 0.90
N GLY A 81 -13.52 1.92 0.13
CA GLY A 81 -12.59 1.47 -0.90
C GLY A 81 -12.31 2.52 -1.97
N ARG A 82 -13.33 3.33 -2.34
CA ARG A 82 -13.13 4.47 -3.25
C ARG A 82 -12.23 5.53 -2.63
N VAL A 83 -12.46 5.93 -1.38
CA VAL A 83 -11.64 6.93 -0.68
C VAL A 83 -10.21 6.42 -0.48
N HIS A 84 -10.06 5.16 -0.07
CA HIS A 84 -8.77 4.48 0.06
C HIS A 84 -7.99 4.48 -1.27
N GLY A 85 -8.65 4.08 -2.36
CA GLY A 85 -8.01 4.03 -3.69
C GLY A 85 -7.58 5.41 -4.20
N LEU A 86 -8.48 6.41 -4.13
CA LEU A 86 -8.15 7.79 -4.51
C LEU A 86 -7.06 8.40 -3.64
N GLY A 87 -7.10 8.12 -2.33
CA GLY A 87 -6.06 8.54 -1.40
C GLY A 87 -4.70 7.95 -1.76
N ASN A 88 -4.63 6.68 -2.14
CA ASN A 88 -3.38 6.03 -2.57
C ASN A 88 -2.87 6.60 -3.91
N VAL A 89 -3.75 6.98 -4.84
CA VAL A 89 -3.34 7.72 -6.05
C VAL A 89 -2.69 9.05 -5.66
N ALA A 90 -3.26 9.79 -4.70
CA ALA A 90 -2.67 11.03 -4.21
C ALA A 90 -1.32 10.77 -3.49
N VAL A 91 -1.19 9.70 -2.71
CA VAL A 91 0.09 9.27 -2.10
C VAL A 91 1.15 9.07 -3.17
N LEU A 92 0.86 8.26 -4.19
CA LEU A 92 1.81 8.01 -5.29
C LEU A 92 2.13 9.30 -6.07
N GLY A 93 1.17 10.20 -6.22
CA GLY A 93 1.38 11.52 -6.84
C GLY A 93 2.33 12.41 -6.04
N LEU A 94 2.18 12.46 -4.71
CA LEU A 94 3.05 13.24 -3.80
C LEU A 94 4.49 12.71 -3.80
N PHE A 95 4.66 11.40 -3.65
CA PHE A 95 5.98 10.78 -3.74
C PHE A 95 6.58 10.89 -5.15
N GLY A 96 5.77 10.77 -6.19
CA GLY A 96 6.18 10.95 -7.58
C GLY A 96 6.68 12.37 -7.86
N ALA A 97 5.99 13.38 -7.35
CA ALA A 97 6.43 14.77 -7.44
C ALA A 97 7.73 14.99 -6.68
N SER A 98 7.84 14.49 -5.44
CA SER A 98 9.09 14.53 -4.67
C SER A 98 10.25 13.89 -5.43
N TRP A 99 10.04 12.71 -5.96
CA TRP A 99 11.05 11.97 -6.75
C TRP A 99 11.47 12.74 -8.00
N ALA A 100 10.52 13.27 -8.77
CA ALA A 100 10.79 14.00 -10.00
C ALA A 100 11.61 15.26 -9.77
N LEU A 101 11.35 16.01 -8.68
CA LEU A 101 12.06 17.23 -8.35
C LEU A 101 13.54 17.02 -7.98
N ARG A 102 13.93 15.83 -7.55
CA ARG A 102 15.31 15.56 -7.09
C ARG A 102 16.11 14.56 -7.93
N ARG A 103 15.51 13.96 -8.95
CA ARG A 103 16.20 12.98 -9.80
C ARG A 103 17.39 13.55 -10.58
N SER A 104 17.43 14.87 -10.80
CA SER A 104 18.55 15.56 -11.47
C SER A 104 19.74 15.84 -10.55
N ASP A 105 19.52 15.85 -9.23
CA ASP A 105 20.57 16.03 -8.21
C ASP A 105 20.29 15.06 -7.03
N PRO A 106 20.55 13.75 -7.20
CA PRO A 106 20.16 12.70 -6.25
C PRO A 106 20.76 12.86 -4.85
N GLY A 107 21.94 13.46 -4.76
CA GLY A 107 22.66 13.68 -3.49
C GLY A 107 22.11 14.83 -2.66
N LYS A 108 21.08 15.54 -3.14
CA LYS A 108 20.54 16.72 -2.46
C LYS A 108 19.08 16.54 -2.08
N MET A 109 18.77 16.75 -0.80
CA MET A 109 17.40 16.82 -0.31
C MET A 109 17.02 18.29 -0.09
N GLY A 110 16.01 18.75 -0.84
CA GLY A 110 15.43 20.10 -0.68
C GLY A 110 14.19 20.08 0.23
N GLY A 111 13.82 21.26 0.75
CA GLY A 111 12.67 21.39 1.65
C GLY A 111 11.34 21.00 0.99
N LEU A 112 11.09 21.40 -0.27
CA LEU A 112 9.85 21.07 -0.98
C LEU A 112 9.71 19.56 -1.26
N PRO A 113 10.69 18.86 -1.84
CA PRO A 113 10.61 17.41 -1.98
C PRO A 113 10.38 16.67 -0.65
N PHE A 114 11.05 17.12 0.41
CA PHE A 114 10.85 16.54 1.74
C PHE A 114 9.42 16.74 2.25
N ALA A 115 8.89 17.95 2.16
CA ALA A 115 7.52 18.23 2.56
C ALA A 115 6.49 17.36 1.79
N LEU A 116 6.70 17.16 0.48
CA LEU A 116 5.87 16.27 -0.33
C LEU A 116 5.95 14.82 0.14
N SER A 117 7.14 14.31 0.45
CA SER A 117 7.33 12.97 1.00
C SER A 117 6.65 12.78 2.36
N VAL A 118 6.77 13.76 3.27
CA VAL A 118 6.12 13.73 4.59
C VAL A 118 4.60 13.79 4.46
N LEU A 119 4.05 14.64 3.59
CA LEU A 119 2.61 14.68 3.31
C LEU A 119 2.11 13.36 2.72
N GLY A 120 2.86 12.80 1.76
CA GLY A 120 2.56 11.49 1.18
C GLY A 120 2.55 10.38 2.22
N PHE A 121 3.52 10.37 3.12
CA PHE A 121 3.62 9.40 4.21
C PHE A 121 2.45 9.54 5.22
N SER A 122 2.10 10.77 5.60
CA SER A 122 0.99 11.02 6.49
C SER A 122 -0.34 10.56 5.88
N LEU A 123 -0.54 10.85 4.59
CA LEU A 123 -1.72 10.40 3.86
C LEU A 123 -1.72 8.87 3.72
N ALA A 124 -0.56 8.23 3.50
CA ALA A 124 -0.43 6.77 3.46
C ALA A 124 -0.86 6.11 4.77
N GLY A 125 -0.56 6.74 5.92
CA GLY A 125 -1.06 6.30 7.23
C GLY A 125 -2.59 6.31 7.31
N LEU A 126 -3.23 7.38 6.83
CA LEU A 126 -4.69 7.49 6.79
C LEU A 126 -5.31 6.45 5.84
N THR A 127 -4.76 6.31 4.63
CA THR A 127 -5.25 5.31 3.68
C THR A 127 -4.99 3.89 4.16
N GLY A 128 -3.88 3.62 4.81
CA GLY A 128 -3.57 2.34 5.44
C GLY A 128 -4.59 1.98 6.52
N TRP A 129 -4.97 2.95 7.37
CA TRP A 129 -6.04 2.75 8.35
C TRP A 129 -7.39 2.41 7.68
N LEU A 130 -7.74 3.09 6.58
CA LEU A 130 -8.95 2.75 5.80
C LEU A 130 -8.87 1.33 5.20
N GLY A 131 -7.69 0.90 4.76
CA GLY A 131 -7.45 -0.48 4.31
C GLY A 131 -7.69 -1.49 5.42
N GLY A 132 -7.15 -1.25 6.63
CA GLY A 132 -7.42 -2.05 7.80
C GLY A 132 -8.91 -2.11 8.16
N GLU A 133 -9.61 -0.98 8.12
CA GLU A 133 -11.07 -0.93 8.33
C GLU A 133 -11.84 -1.81 7.32
N MET A 134 -11.39 -1.85 6.05
CA MET A 134 -12.00 -2.71 5.03
C MET A 134 -11.80 -4.19 5.34
N VAL A 135 -10.64 -4.60 5.81
CA VAL A 135 -10.34 -6.01 6.13
C VAL A 135 -10.95 -6.39 7.47
N ASP A 136 -10.58 -5.68 8.54
CA ASP A 136 -10.85 -6.11 9.92
C ASP A 136 -12.32 -5.87 10.34
N ARG A 137 -12.96 -4.84 9.79
CA ARG A 137 -14.35 -4.50 10.17
C ARG A 137 -15.38 -4.87 9.12
N LEU A 138 -15.00 -4.86 7.85
CA LEU A 138 -15.93 -5.06 6.74
C LEU A 138 -15.70 -6.39 6.01
N GLY A 139 -14.69 -7.17 6.40
CA GLY A 139 -14.41 -8.50 5.85
C GLY A 139 -14.07 -8.51 4.37
N VAL A 140 -13.52 -7.40 3.82
CA VAL A 140 -13.12 -7.35 2.41
C VAL A 140 -11.80 -8.10 2.23
N GLY A 141 -11.78 -9.09 1.35
CA GLY A 141 -10.61 -9.92 1.08
C GLY A 141 -10.44 -11.08 2.08
N VAL A 142 -11.34 -11.23 3.03
CA VAL A 142 -11.34 -12.36 3.97
C VAL A 142 -12.10 -13.54 3.34
N ASP A 143 -11.53 -14.74 3.43
CA ASP A 143 -12.14 -15.97 2.91
C ASP A 143 -13.39 -16.31 3.72
N ASP A 144 -14.44 -16.77 3.02
CA ASP A 144 -15.67 -17.22 3.65
C ASP A 144 -15.36 -18.49 4.47
N GLY A 145 -15.81 -18.50 5.74
CA GLY A 145 -15.50 -19.59 6.66
C GLY A 145 -14.09 -19.56 7.26
N ALA A 146 -13.34 -18.46 7.10
CA ALA A 146 -12.04 -18.31 7.76
C ALA A 146 -12.17 -18.50 9.28
N ASN A 147 -11.35 -19.37 9.85
CA ASN A 147 -11.32 -19.71 11.28
C ASN A 147 -9.90 -20.13 11.69
N LEU A 148 -9.68 -20.34 13.02
CA LEU A 148 -8.35 -20.61 13.57
C LEU A 148 -7.77 -21.97 13.14
N ASP A 149 -8.61 -22.93 12.72
CA ASP A 149 -8.22 -24.27 12.31
C ASP A 149 -8.41 -24.49 10.80
N ALA A 150 -8.64 -23.42 10.03
CA ALA A 150 -8.80 -23.50 8.58
C ALA A 150 -7.57 -24.15 7.91
N PRO A 151 -7.78 -25.04 6.93
CA PRO A 151 -6.69 -25.71 6.25
C PRO A 151 -5.84 -24.72 5.45
N SER A 152 -4.59 -25.09 5.15
CA SER A 152 -3.70 -24.28 4.32
C SER A 152 -4.34 -23.94 2.95
N SER A 153 -4.19 -22.71 2.51
CA SER A 153 -4.61 -22.25 1.18
C SER A 153 -4.03 -23.07 0.02
N LEU A 154 -2.93 -23.79 0.25
CA LEU A 154 -2.29 -24.67 -0.72
C LEU A 154 -2.83 -26.11 -0.70
N SER A 155 -3.68 -26.48 0.27
CA SER A 155 -4.23 -27.83 0.41
C SER A 155 -5.32 -28.17 -0.62
N GLY A 156 -5.95 -27.15 -1.22
CA GLY A 156 -7.13 -27.30 -2.06
C GLY A 156 -8.41 -27.68 -1.30
N LEU A 157 -8.36 -27.75 0.03
CA LEU A 157 -9.51 -27.98 0.89
C LEU A 157 -10.30 -26.68 1.13
N PRO A 158 -11.63 -26.74 1.33
CA PRO A 158 -12.43 -25.56 1.65
C PRO A 158 -12.08 -25.01 3.03
N THR A 159 -12.21 -23.70 3.22
CA THR A 159 -11.98 -23.03 4.51
C THR A 159 -13.09 -23.28 5.52
N ALA A 160 -14.32 -23.47 5.06
CA ALA A 160 -15.43 -23.87 5.91
C ALA A 160 -15.45 -25.39 6.00
N GLU A 161 -15.35 -25.95 7.19
CA GLU A 161 -15.90 -27.25 7.46
C GLU A 161 -17.42 -27.13 7.32
N SER A 162 -18.01 -27.84 6.37
CA SER A 162 -19.42 -28.18 6.44
C SER A 162 -19.56 -29.10 7.66
N ALA A 163 -19.55 -28.50 8.85
CA ALA A 163 -19.94 -29.19 10.05
C ALA A 163 -21.45 -29.34 10.01
N GLU A 164 -21.89 -30.50 9.54
CA GLU A 164 -23.00 -31.25 10.14
C GLU A 164 -22.95 -32.68 9.62
#